data_88c6bc5d2fb8425870b3eae8005be45c
#
_entry.id   88c6bc5d2fb8425870b3eae8005be45c
#
_cell.length_a   1.000
_cell.length_b   1.000
_cell.length_c   1.000
_cell.angle_alpha   90.00
_cell.angle_beta   90.00
_cell.angle_gamma   90.00
#
_symmetry.space_group_name_H-M   'P 1'
#
loop_
_entity.id
_entity.type
_entity.pdbx_description
1 polymer ?
#
loop_
_entity_poly.entity_id
_entity_poly.type
_entity_poly.pdbx_seq_one_letter_code
_entity_poly.pdbx_strand_id
1 'polypeptide(L)'
;MSDATWLVVGLGNPGPSYATTRHNVGRLVVELLAERVGAPFKAHRRGRADVLETRLGDPPGVRTVLARPRSYMNESGGSVAALRDFFKIDIDHLALVHDELDLPFGTLRVKRAGGDNGHNGVRSVRAALGTGEFCRVRIGIGRPPGRLDPAVFVLKPYSATERAELPLLVDRAADAVEALVVDGMAYAQNLYNS
;
A
#
# COMPACT_ATOMS: atom_id res chain seq x y z
N MET A 1 10.43 2.57 -23.30
CA MET A 1 9.98 2.99 -21.96
C MET A 1 8.47 2.96 -21.93
N SER A 2 7.89 2.29 -21.00
CA SER A 2 6.43 2.28 -20.85
C SER A 2 5.97 3.69 -20.44
N ASP A 3 5.10 4.29 -21.22
CA ASP A 3 4.44 5.57 -20.90
C ASP A 3 3.27 5.34 -19.93
N ALA A 4 3.20 4.14 -19.34
CA ALA A 4 2.15 3.72 -18.44
C ALA A 4 2.26 4.45 -17.11
N THR A 5 1.11 4.88 -16.59
CA THR A 5 1.01 5.49 -15.27
C THR A 5 0.71 4.42 -14.23
N TRP A 6 1.43 4.43 -13.14
CA TRP A 6 1.16 3.59 -11.98
C TRP A 6 0.18 4.27 -11.02
N LEU A 7 -0.66 3.46 -10.39
CA LEU A 7 -1.43 3.86 -9.21
C LEU A 7 -0.94 3.02 -8.02
N VAL A 8 -0.38 3.69 -7.03
CA VAL A 8 0.08 3.08 -5.78
C VAL A 8 -0.80 3.55 -4.64
N VAL A 9 -1.52 2.62 -4.03
CA VAL A 9 -2.47 2.92 -2.96
C VAL A 9 -1.97 2.36 -1.64
N GLY A 10 -1.73 3.24 -0.68
CA GLY A 10 -1.46 2.87 0.71
C GLY A 10 -2.77 2.70 1.48
N LEU A 11 -3.12 1.47 1.83
CA LEU A 11 -4.35 1.18 2.55
C LEU A 11 -4.24 1.59 4.03
N GLY A 12 -5.31 2.17 4.55
CA GLY A 12 -5.42 2.59 5.94
C GLY A 12 -6.78 3.22 6.23
N ASN A 13 -7.11 3.31 7.51
CA ASN A 13 -8.30 4.02 7.97
C ASN A 13 -8.01 5.51 8.14
N PRO A 14 -8.98 6.39 7.90
CA PRO A 14 -8.80 7.83 8.08
C PRO A 14 -8.84 8.22 9.56
N GLY A 15 -8.22 9.34 9.87
CA GLY A 15 -8.27 9.96 11.18
C GLY A 15 -7.12 9.61 12.11
N PRO A 16 -6.89 10.45 13.15
CA PRO A 16 -5.74 10.33 14.03
C PRO A 16 -5.78 9.08 14.93
N SER A 17 -6.95 8.55 15.24
CA SER A 17 -7.09 7.36 16.07
C SER A 17 -6.56 6.08 15.41
N TYR A 18 -6.45 6.05 14.09
CA TYR A 18 -5.93 4.92 13.33
C TYR A 18 -4.48 5.11 12.85
N ALA A 19 -3.94 6.32 12.94
CA ALA A 19 -2.66 6.69 12.33
C ALA A 19 -1.48 5.82 12.77
N THR A 20 -1.51 5.29 13.98
CA THR A 20 -0.43 4.48 14.56
C THR A 20 -0.74 2.98 14.60
N THR A 21 -1.87 2.55 14.06
CA THR A 21 -2.25 1.14 14.06
C THR A 21 -1.48 0.35 13.01
N ARG A 22 -1.33 -0.97 13.23
CA ARG A 22 -0.71 -1.88 12.27
C ARG A 22 -1.39 -1.84 10.91
N HIS A 23 -2.71 -1.69 10.92
CA HIS A 23 -3.53 -1.68 9.69
C HIS A 23 -3.24 -0.48 8.77
N ASN A 24 -2.61 0.57 9.30
CA ASN A 24 -2.27 1.77 8.56
C ASN A 24 -0.84 1.81 8.01
N VAL A 25 -0.08 0.71 8.13
CA VAL A 25 1.32 0.72 7.67
C VAL A 25 1.45 0.99 6.17
N GLY A 26 0.51 0.52 5.35
CA GLY A 26 0.50 0.82 3.92
C GLY A 26 0.37 2.31 3.64
N ARG A 27 -0.46 3.00 4.40
CA ARG A 27 -0.62 4.46 4.32
C ARG A 27 0.68 5.20 4.69
N LEU A 28 1.40 4.72 5.71
CA LEU A 28 2.70 5.30 6.09
C LEU A 28 3.72 5.24 4.95
N VAL A 29 3.69 4.18 4.16
CA VAL A 29 4.62 4.00 3.03
C VAL A 29 4.39 5.05 1.94
N VAL A 30 3.14 5.28 1.53
CA VAL A 30 2.87 6.30 0.51
C VAL A 30 3.09 7.71 1.04
N GLU A 31 2.88 7.93 2.33
CA GLU A 31 3.22 9.20 2.98
C GLU A 31 4.73 9.45 2.98
N LEU A 32 5.55 8.43 3.23
CA LEU A 32 7.01 8.54 3.13
C LEU A 32 7.45 8.80 1.69
N LEU A 33 6.85 8.14 0.70
CA LEU A 33 7.15 8.39 -0.70
C LEU A 33 6.83 9.84 -1.10
N ALA A 34 5.72 10.39 -0.63
CA ALA A 34 5.37 11.79 -0.84
C ALA A 34 6.38 12.74 -0.19
N GLU A 35 6.82 12.42 1.02
CA GLU A 35 7.86 13.18 1.72
C GLU A 35 9.19 13.17 0.95
N ARG A 36 9.62 12.02 0.43
CA ARG A 36 10.82 11.89 -0.41
C ARG A 36 10.74 12.73 -1.68
N VAL A 37 9.57 12.77 -2.30
CA VAL A 37 9.32 13.60 -3.49
C VAL A 37 9.27 15.10 -3.14
N GLY A 38 8.94 15.42 -1.90
CA GLY A 38 8.83 16.81 -1.43
C GLY A 38 7.58 17.53 -1.92
N ALA A 39 6.48 16.81 -2.13
CA ALA A 39 5.22 17.39 -2.61
C ALA A 39 4.03 16.93 -1.76
N PRO A 40 3.00 17.78 -1.60
CA PRO A 40 1.85 17.46 -0.78
C PRO A 40 0.81 16.61 -1.53
N PHE A 41 0.05 15.83 -0.78
CA PHE A 41 -1.20 15.24 -1.26
C PHE A 41 -2.25 16.31 -1.49
N LYS A 42 -3.13 16.08 -2.46
CA LYS A 42 -4.30 16.90 -2.75
C LYS A 42 -5.56 16.05 -2.74
N ALA A 43 -6.65 16.61 -2.24
CA ALA A 43 -7.93 15.93 -2.20
C ALA A 43 -8.44 15.63 -3.61
N HIS A 44 -8.84 14.38 -3.85
CA HIS A 44 -9.46 13.93 -5.10
C HIS A 44 -10.93 13.57 -4.82
N ARG A 45 -11.85 14.36 -5.34
CA ARG A 45 -13.28 14.22 -5.02
C ARG A 45 -13.87 12.88 -5.43
N ARG A 46 -13.66 12.46 -6.69
CA ARG A 46 -14.20 11.21 -7.22
C ARG A 46 -13.66 9.99 -6.50
N GLY A 47 -12.37 9.98 -6.23
CA GLY A 47 -11.72 8.88 -5.56
C GLY A 47 -11.92 8.85 -4.05
N ARG A 48 -12.49 9.90 -3.46
CA ARG A 48 -12.56 10.04 -1.99
C ARG A 48 -11.24 9.67 -1.33
N ALA A 49 -10.16 10.23 -1.88
CA ALA A 49 -8.78 9.95 -1.51
C ALA A 49 -7.97 11.23 -1.57
N ASP A 50 -6.84 11.23 -0.89
CA ASP A 50 -5.79 12.20 -1.14
C ASP A 50 -4.81 11.59 -2.13
N VAL A 51 -4.45 12.33 -3.15
CA VAL A 51 -3.55 11.87 -4.22
C VAL A 51 -2.39 12.82 -4.43
N LEU A 52 -1.28 12.26 -4.91
CA LEU A 52 -0.13 13.00 -5.40
C LEU A 52 0.28 12.42 -6.76
N GLU A 53 0.15 13.22 -7.80
CA GLU A 53 0.67 12.90 -9.13
C GLU A 53 2.15 13.27 -9.19
N THR A 54 3.00 12.31 -9.44
CA THR A 54 4.46 12.48 -9.41
C THR A 54 5.16 11.53 -10.39
N ARG A 55 6.48 11.46 -10.26
CA ARG A 55 7.32 10.47 -10.94
C ARG A 55 8.26 9.85 -9.93
N LEU A 56 8.42 8.54 -9.97
CA LEU A 56 9.35 7.79 -9.14
C LEU A 56 10.56 7.36 -9.96
N GLY A 57 11.69 7.24 -9.29
CA GLY A 57 12.97 6.90 -9.90
C GLY A 57 13.72 8.09 -10.47
N ASP A 58 14.92 7.81 -10.98
CA ASP A 58 15.77 8.82 -11.60
C ASP A 58 15.10 9.50 -12.82
N PRO A 59 15.37 10.79 -13.05
CA PRO A 59 14.78 11.49 -14.18
C PRO A 59 14.99 10.77 -15.53
N PRO A 60 13.97 10.68 -16.39
CA PRO A 60 12.66 11.34 -16.28
C PRO A 60 11.67 10.68 -15.32
N GLY A 61 12.00 9.53 -14.75
CA GLY A 61 11.16 8.80 -13.80
C GLY A 61 9.87 8.24 -14.41
N VAL A 62 9.18 7.38 -13.66
CA VAL A 62 7.94 6.71 -14.07
C VAL A 62 6.74 7.45 -13.49
N ARG A 63 5.78 7.82 -14.35
CA ARG A 63 4.53 8.46 -13.90
C ARG A 63 3.83 7.63 -12.86
N THR A 64 3.52 8.23 -11.72
CA THR A 64 2.94 7.55 -10.57
C THR A 64 1.93 8.45 -9.87
N VAL A 65 0.78 7.88 -9.55
CA VAL A 65 -0.21 8.47 -8.65
C VAL A 65 -0.08 7.75 -7.32
N LEU A 66 0.37 8.46 -6.29
CA LEU A 66 0.33 7.98 -4.92
C LEU A 66 -1.04 8.34 -4.33
N ALA A 67 -1.69 7.38 -3.70
CA ALA A 67 -3.03 7.60 -3.15
C ALA A 67 -3.16 7.03 -1.74
N ARG A 68 -3.90 7.74 -0.90
CA ARG A 68 -4.37 7.26 0.41
C ARG A 68 -5.88 7.49 0.48
N PRO A 69 -6.69 6.42 0.56
CA PRO A 69 -8.15 6.55 0.68
C PRO A 69 -8.54 7.33 1.93
N ARG A 70 -9.62 8.09 1.82
CA ARG A 70 -10.27 8.77 2.96
C ARG A 70 -11.46 7.99 3.50
N SER A 71 -11.80 6.89 2.85
CA SER A 71 -12.79 5.92 3.31
C SER A 71 -12.20 4.98 4.37
N TYR A 72 -13.07 4.33 5.14
CA TYR A 72 -12.64 3.25 6.01
C TYR A 72 -12.13 2.05 5.20
N MET A 73 -11.30 1.22 5.85
CA MET A 73 -10.59 0.11 5.22
C MET A 73 -11.50 -0.79 4.36
N ASN A 74 -12.64 -1.18 4.89
CA ASN A 74 -13.60 -2.05 4.20
C ASN A 74 -14.33 -1.40 3.02
N GLU A 75 -14.14 -0.11 2.79
CA GLU A 75 -14.69 0.67 1.67
C GLU A 75 -13.62 1.12 0.68
N SER A 76 -12.38 0.65 0.83
CA SER A 76 -11.24 1.03 -0.02
C SER A 76 -11.48 0.76 -1.50
N GLY A 77 -12.26 -0.27 -1.82
CA GLY A 77 -12.54 -0.66 -3.21
C GLY A 77 -13.19 0.42 -4.03
N GLY A 78 -14.11 1.19 -3.45
CA GLY A 78 -14.76 2.31 -4.13
C GLY A 78 -13.77 3.40 -4.53
N SER A 79 -12.86 3.76 -3.63
CA SER A 79 -11.80 4.73 -3.91
C SER A 79 -10.85 4.25 -5.00
N VAL A 80 -10.38 3.01 -4.89
CA VAL A 80 -9.43 2.44 -5.85
C VAL A 80 -10.04 2.32 -7.25
N ALA A 81 -11.28 1.83 -7.34
CA ALA A 81 -11.98 1.72 -8.61
C ALA A 81 -12.16 3.08 -9.29
N ALA A 82 -12.57 4.10 -8.53
CA ALA A 82 -12.76 5.45 -9.05
C ALA A 82 -11.45 6.08 -9.51
N LEU A 83 -10.36 5.91 -8.77
CA LEU A 83 -9.04 6.42 -9.16
C LEU A 83 -8.48 5.68 -10.38
N ARG A 84 -8.62 4.36 -10.41
CA ARG A 84 -8.22 3.55 -11.57
C ARG A 84 -8.92 4.02 -12.85
N ASP A 85 -10.22 4.23 -12.76
CA ASP A 85 -11.03 4.71 -13.90
C ASP A 85 -10.64 6.14 -14.32
N PHE A 86 -10.49 7.04 -13.35
CA PHE A 86 -10.14 8.43 -13.61
C PHE A 86 -8.77 8.58 -14.29
N PHE A 87 -7.75 7.90 -13.79
CA PHE A 87 -6.39 7.95 -14.32
C PHE A 87 -6.11 6.94 -15.43
N LYS A 88 -7.11 6.11 -15.79
CA LYS A 88 -7.02 5.07 -16.84
C LYS A 88 -5.87 4.11 -16.58
N ILE A 89 -5.83 3.56 -15.37
CA ILE A 89 -4.76 2.66 -14.93
C ILE A 89 -5.05 1.22 -15.35
N ASP A 90 -4.12 0.60 -16.04
CA ASP A 90 -4.17 -0.83 -16.30
C ASP A 90 -3.97 -1.61 -15.00
N ILE A 91 -4.62 -2.77 -14.89
CA ILE A 91 -4.56 -3.58 -13.67
C ILE A 91 -3.12 -3.97 -13.30
N ASP A 92 -2.25 -4.13 -14.30
CA ASP A 92 -0.84 -4.47 -14.13
C ASP A 92 -0.01 -3.34 -13.50
N HIS A 93 -0.53 -2.11 -13.52
CA HIS A 93 0.09 -0.92 -12.99
C HIS A 93 -0.62 -0.38 -11.75
N LEU A 94 -1.45 -1.22 -11.12
CA LEU A 94 -2.04 -0.96 -9.81
C LEU A 94 -1.28 -1.75 -8.74
N ALA A 95 -0.79 -1.06 -7.73
CA ALA A 95 -0.15 -1.66 -6.57
C ALA A 95 -0.85 -1.23 -5.28
N LEU A 96 -1.25 -2.20 -4.47
CA LEU A 96 -1.70 -1.97 -3.09
C LEU A 96 -0.53 -2.18 -2.13
N VAL A 97 -0.39 -1.29 -1.17
CA VAL A 97 0.57 -1.41 -0.07
C VAL A 97 -0.23 -1.63 1.20
N HIS A 98 0.01 -2.72 1.89
CA HIS A 98 -0.82 -3.11 3.03
C HIS A 98 -0.10 -4.04 4.01
N ASP A 99 -0.63 -4.13 5.22
CA ASP A 99 -0.20 -5.07 6.26
C ASP A 99 -0.57 -6.52 5.92
N GLU A 100 0.23 -7.46 6.41
CA GLU A 100 0.03 -8.90 6.20
C GLU A 100 0.29 -9.69 7.48
N LEU A 101 -0.73 -10.38 7.96
CA LEU A 101 -0.66 -11.21 9.18
C LEU A 101 0.21 -12.46 8.99
N ASP A 102 0.25 -13.02 7.78
CA ASP A 102 0.94 -14.27 7.50
C ASP A 102 2.45 -14.11 7.24
N LEU A 103 2.94 -12.89 7.32
CA LEU A 103 4.37 -12.58 7.25
C LEU A 103 4.86 -12.10 8.62
N PRO A 104 6.01 -12.59 9.10
CA PRO A 104 6.61 -12.08 10.33
C PRO A 104 6.86 -10.57 10.24
N PHE A 105 6.78 -9.90 11.39
CA PHE A 105 7.15 -8.49 11.49
C PHE A 105 8.56 -8.25 10.93
N GLY A 106 8.73 -7.20 10.15
CA GLY A 106 10.01 -6.85 9.55
C GLY A 106 10.28 -7.49 8.18
N THR A 107 9.37 -8.32 7.67
CA THR A 107 9.51 -8.94 6.35
C THR A 107 8.61 -8.23 5.32
N LEU A 108 9.04 -8.29 4.06
CA LEU A 108 8.31 -7.76 2.92
C LEU A 108 8.07 -8.87 1.89
N ARG A 109 6.96 -8.76 1.16
CA ARG A 109 6.68 -9.59 -0.02
C ARG A 109 6.04 -8.76 -1.10
N VAL A 110 6.67 -8.72 -2.24
CA VAL A 110 6.11 -8.13 -3.46
C VAL A 110 5.54 -9.26 -4.29
N LYS A 111 4.29 -9.16 -4.69
CA LYS A 111 3.65 -10.18 -5.52
C LYS A 111 2.56 -9.57 -6.40
N ARG A 112 2.20 -10.31 -7.43
CA ARG A 112 1.03 -10.06 -8.26
C ARG A 112 -0.03 -11.09 -7.95
N ALA A 113 -1.29 -10.69 -7.97
CA ALA A 113 -2.45 -11.55 -7.79
C ALA A 113 -2.54 -12.25 -6.42
N GLY A 114 -3.51 -13.09 -6.27
CA GLY A 114 -3.77 -13.89 -5.08
C GLY A 114 -5.01 -13.47 -4.30
N GLY A 115 -5.29 -14.18 -3.22
CA GLY A 115 -6.41 -13.93 -2.33
C GLY A 115 -6.22 -12.68 -1.45
N ASP A 116 -7.21 -12.40 -0.62
CA ASP A 116 -7.16 -11.27 0.31
C ASP A 116 -6.53 -11.61 1.68
N ASN A 117 -6.35 -12.89 1.97
CA ASN A 117 -5.82 -13.40 3.25
C ASN A 117 -6.54 -12.81 4.48
N GLY A 118 -7.84 -12.54 4.36
CA GLY A 118 -8.63 -11.93 5.41
C GLY A 118 -8.47 -10.42 5.57
N HIS A 119 -7.67 -9.77 4.72
CA HIS A 119 -7.50 -8.32 4.74
C HIS A 119 -8.71 -7.62 4.12
N ASN A 120 -9.46 -6.88 4.93
CA ASN A 120 -10.72 -6.26 4.50
C ASN A 120 -10.55 -5.23 3.37
N GLY A 121 -9.47 -4.47 3.37
CA GLY A 121 -9.18 -3.51 2.31
C GLY A 121 -8.88 -4.19 0.97
N VAL A 122 -8.06 -5.23 0.97
CA VAL A 122 -7.77 -6.03 -0.23
C VAL A 122 -9.03 -6.70 -0.75
N ARG A 123 -9.83 -7.26 0.13
CA ARG A 123 -11.13 -7.87 -0.21
C ARG A 123 -12.05 -6.86 -0.89
N SER A 124 -12.15 -5.66 -0.33
CA SER A 124 -12.96 -4.56 -0.88
C SER A 124 -12.51 -4.18 -2.29
N VAL A 125 -11.20 -4.06 -2.50
CA VAL A 125 -10.64 -3.74 -3.83
C VAL A 125 -10.92 -4.85 -4.83
N ARG A 126 -10.69 -6.12 -4.45
CA ARG A 126 -11.00 -7.27 -5.33
C ARG A 126 -12.48 -7.29 -5.74
N ALA A 127 -13.38 -7.04 -4.81
CA ALA A 127 -14.82 -7.00 -5.09
C ALA A 127 -15.17 -5.84 -6.05
N ALA A 128 -14.63 -4.66 -5.81
CA ALA A 128 -14.92 -3.48 -6.63
C ALA A 128 -14.35 -3.59 -8.05
N LEU A 129 -13.17 -4.18 -8.21
CA LEU A 129 -12.52 -4.33 -9.52
C LEU A 129 -12.95 -5.62 -10.26
N GLY A 130 -13.57 -6.57 -9.57
CA GLY A 130 -13.93 -7.87 -10.14
C GLY A 130 -12.72 -8.79 -10.41
N THR A 131 -11.56 -8.45 -9.90
CA THR A 131 -10.31 -9.22 -10.08
C THR A 131 -9.33 -8.97 -8.95
N GLY A 132 -8.45 -9.92 -8.70
CA GLY A 132 -7.33 -9.79 -7.76
C GLY A 132 -5.96 -9.66 -8.45
N GLU A 133 -5.92 -9.44 -9.77
CA GLU A 133 -4.70 -9.47 -10.60
C GLU A 133 -3.79 -8.24 -10.45
N PHE A 134 -3.99 -7.41 -9.46
CA PHE A 134 -3.13 -6.26 -9.17
C PHE A 134 -1.89 -6.66 -8.36
N CYS A 135 -0.89 -5.79 -8.40
CA CYS A 135 0.34 -5.92 -7.62
C CYS A 135 0.11 -5.59 -6.14
N ARG A 136 0.94 -6.16 -5.27
CA ARG A 136 0.89 -5.95 -3.83
C ARG A 136 2.28 -5.85 -3.24
N VAL A 137 2.49 -4.84 -2.41
CA VAL A 137 3.62 -4.77 -1.50
C VAL A 137 3.08 -5.10 -0.11
N ARG A 138 3.37 -6.29 0.36
CA ARG A 138 2.86 -6.85 1.62
C ARG A 138 3.89 -6.64 2.72
N ILE A 139 3.46 -6.02 3.80
CA ILE A 139 4.31 -5.64 4.93
C ILE A 139 3.96 -6.53 6.11
N GLY A 140 4.87 -7.39 6.51
CA GLY A 140 4.66 -8.34 7.60
C GLY A 140 4.43 -7.65 8.93
N ILE A 141 3.36 -8.02 9.61
CA ILE A 141 3.04 -7.58 10.98
C ILE A 141 3.00 -8.74 11.97
N GLY A 142 3.07 -9.98 11.48
CA GLY A 142 2.93 -11.19 12.27
C GLY A 142 1.49 -11.44 12.71
N ARG A 143 1.25 -12.63 13.20
CA ARG A 143 -0.04 -12.97 13.79
C ARG A 143 -0.09 -12.60 15.28
N PRO A 144 -1.28 -12.27 15.82
CA PRO A 144 -1.42 -11.95 17.23
C PRO A 144 -1.08 -13.17 18.09
N PRO A 145 -0.49 -12.95 19.28
CA PRO A 145 -0.21 -14.03 20.23
C PRO A 145 -1.51 -14.58 20.82
N GLY A 146 -1.50 -15.89 21.12
CA GLY A 146 -2.60 -16.55 21.81
C GLY A 146 -3.91 -16.53 21.03
N ARG A 147 -5.00 -16.17 21.72
CA ARG A 147 -6.36 -16.17 21.16
C ARG A 147 -6.87 -14.79 20.75
N LEU A 148 -6.00 -13.79 20.69
CA LEU A 148 -6.42 -12.45 20.28
C LEU A 148 -6.93 -12.48 18.83
N ASP A 149 -8.11 -11.91 18.63
CA ASP A 149 -8.73 -11.81 17.31
C ASP A 149 -7.83 -10.96 16.37
N PRO A 150 -7.46 -11.48 15.18
CA PRO A 150 -6.74 -10.72 14.19
C PRO A 150 -7.36 -9.36 13.86
N ALA A 151 -8.69 -9.28 13.80
CA ALA A 151 -9.40 -8.02 13.53
C ALA A 151 -9.15 -6.96 14.62
N VAL A 152 -8.96 -7.38 15.85
CA VAL A 152 -8.59 -6.49 16.97
C VAL A 152 -7.10 -6.14 16.90
N PHE A 153 -6.26 -7.13 16.62
CA PHE A 153 -4.80 -6.95 16.56
C PHE A 153 -4.36 -5.91 15.54
N VAL A 154 -4.91 -5.94 14.33
CA VAL A 154 -4.53 -4.98 13.27
C VAL A 154 -4.90 -3.54 13.62
N LEU A 155 -5.89 -3.33 14.48
CA LEU A 155 -6.31 -2.01 14.96
C LEU A 155 -5.55 -1.55 16.21
N LYS A 156 -4.61 -2.34 16.70
CA LYS A 156 -3.74 -1.95 17.80
C LYS A 156 -2.45 -1.30 17.27
N PRO A 157 -1.89 -0.36 18.04
CA PRO A 157 -0.55 0.16 17.75
C PRO A 157 0.51 -0.94 17.78
N TYR A 158 1.61 -0.71 17.10
CA TYR A 158 2.81 -1.53 17.23
C TYR A 158 3.32 -1.52 18.67
N SER A 159 3.92 -2.62 19.11
CA SER A 159 4.60 -2.68 20.42
C SER A 159 5.77 -1.70 20.46
N ALA A 160 6.29 -1.42 21.66
CA ALA A 160 7.44 -0.52 21.81
C ALA A 160 8.67 -1.01 21.02
N THR A 161 8.93 -2.32 21.05
CA THR A 161 10.03 -2.95 20.29
C THR A 161 9.81 -2.80 18.78
N GLU A 162 8.61 -3.11 18.32
CA GLU A 162 8.25 -2.95 16.91
C GLU A 162 8.33 -1.50 16.44
N ARG A 163 7.89 -0.54 17.26
CA ARG A 163 7.97 0.89 16.94
C ARG A 163 9.39 1.39 16.72
N ALA A 164 10.36 0.83 17.42
CA ALA A 164 11.77 1.18 17.23
C ALA A 164 12.29 0.77 15.84
N GLU A 165 11.76 -0.32 15.28
CA GLU A 165 12.14 -0.86 13.97
C GLU A 165 11.24 -0.39 12.83
N LEU A 166 10.08 0.13 13.14
CA LEU A 166 9.06 0.51 12.15
C LEU A 166 9.56 1.52 11.10
N PRO A 167 10.33 2.58 11.44
CA PRO A 167 10.84 3.51 10.43
C PRO A 167 11.70 2.82 9.36
N LEU A 168 12.54 1.88 9.74
CA LEU A 168 13.35 1.11 8.79
C LEU A 168 12.48 0.21 7.91
N LEU A 169 11.48 -0.43 8.49
CA LEU A 169 10.54 -1.27 7.74
C LEU A 169 9.75 -0.46 6.70
N VAL A 170 9.25 0.71 7.09
CA VAL A 170 8.51 1.61 6.19
C VAL A 170 9.44 2.13 5.09
N ASP A 171 10.67 2.47 5.42
CA ASP A 171 11.68 2.91 4.46
C ASP A 171 11.99 1.82 3.41
N ARG A 172 12.21 0.58 3.85
CA ARG A 172 12.41 -0.56 2.95
C ARG A 172 11.18 -0.85 2.09
N ALA A 173 9.98 -0.71 2.65
CA ALA A 173 8.74 -0.88 1.89
C ALA A 173 8.58 0.20 0.82
N ALA A 174 8.96 1.44 1.11
CA ALA A 174 8.99 2.52 0.12
C ALA A 174 9.99 2.23 -1.00
N ASP A 175 11.17 1.71 -0.68
CA ASP A 175 12.15 1.25 -1.66
C ASP A 175 11.58 0.12 -2.54
N ALA A 176 10.85 -0.82 -1.93
CA ALA A 176 10.21 -1.93 -2.66
C ALA A 176 9.14 -1.43 -3.64
N VAL A 177 8.36 -0.43 -3.26
CA VAL A 177 7.39 0.23 -4.16
C VAL A 177 8.11 0.88 -5.34
N GLU A 178 9.17 1.63 -5.07
CA GLU A 178 9.94 2.29 -6.11
C GLU A 178 10.57 1.28 -7.07
N ALA A 179 11.19 0.21 -6.55
CA ALA A 179 11.73 -0.88 -7.36
C ALA A 179 10.67 -1.55 -8.22
N LEU A 180 9.47 -1.78 -7.69
CA LEU A 180 8.35 -2.35 -8.44
C LEU A 180 7.95 -1.45 -9.61
N VAL A 181 7.83 -0.16 -9.36
CA VAL A 181 7.37 0.83 -10.36
C VAL A 181 8.43 1.06 -11.44
N VAL A 182 9.69 1.18 -11.05
CA VAL A 182 10.79 1.57 -11.94
C VAL A 182 11.40 0.36 -12.65
N ASP A 183 11.68 -0.69 -11.91
CA ASP A 183 12.45 -1.85 -12.39
C ASP A 183 11.61 -3.10 -12.64
N GLY A 184 10.37 -3.12 -12.17
CA GLY A 184 9.41 -4.18 -12.39
C GLY A 184 9.36 -5.27 -11.32
N MET A 185 8.40 -6.18 -11.48
CA MET A 185 8.05 -7.20 -10.50
C MET A 185 9.22 -8.14 -10.16
N ALA A 186 9.88 -8.67 -11.18
CA ALA A 186 10.96 -9.66 -10.96
C ALA A 186 12.13 -9.05 -10.17
N TYR A 187 12.51 -7.83 -10.48
CA TYR A 187 13.57 -7.12 -9.77
C TYR A 187 13.19 -6.86 -8.31
N ALA A 188 11.99 -6.33 -8.09
CA ALA A 188 11.51 -6.06 -6.74
C ALA A 188 11.41 -7.35 -5.90
N GLN A 189 10.93 -8.45 -6.48
CA GLN A 189 10.88 -9.74 -5.80
C GLN A 189 12.26 -10.26 -5.41
N ASN A 190 13.24 -10.14 -6.29
CA ASN A 190 14.61 -10.59 -6.01
C ASN A 190 15.24 -9.85 -4.82
N LEU A 191 14.96 -8.56 -4.69
CA LEU A 191 15.54 -7.75 -3.61
C LEU A 191 14.77 -7.87 -2.28
N TYR A 192 13.45 -8.01 -2.32
CA TYR A 192 12.62 -7.83 -1.11
C TYR A 192 11.90 -9.07 -0.62
N ASN A 193 11.84 -10.14 -1.41
CA ASN A 193 11.13 -11.38 -1.03
C ASN A 193 12.02 -12.41 -0.32
N SER A 194 13.22 -12.06 0.02
CA SER A 194 14.15 -12.94 0.75
C SER A 194 13.79 -13.06 2.22
#